data_bbda052fac3f46935249319abb73fc93
#
_entry.id   bbda052fac3f46935249319abb73fc93
#
_cell.length_a   1.000
_cell.length_b   1.000
_cell.length_c   1.000
_cell.angle_alpha   90.00
_cell.angle_beta   90.00
_cell.angle_gamma   90.00
#
_symmetry.space_group_name_H-M   'P 1'
#
loop_
_entity.id
_entity.type
_entity.pdbx_description
1 polymer ?
#
loop_
_entity_poly.entity_id
_entity_poly.type
_entity_poly.pdbx_seq_one_letter_code
_entity_poly.pdbx_strand_id
1 'polypeptide(L)'
;MSLFLNKEDGYFTLTTGGVIAVIAVITILVIMTALLREKPVDTEAEQKSTVSAKKGFSAKQLVFCAAALALGFVTSYIKIIPMPWGGSVTLCSMLFVTLIGYWYGPKIGITAGFAYGLLQFVQDGGSYILSPLQACLDYIVAFAALGLSGLFYKKANGLLKGYVFAIFARGVFHTIGGYLYWMDYMPENFPSSLAAIYPIAYNYAYILAEGLITIVILSLPPVKGAMARVKKMAV
;
A
#
# COMPACT_ATOMS: atom_id res chain seq x y z
N MET A 1 17.70 15.56 22.28
CA MET A 1 17.67 14.15 21.85
C MET A 1 16.24 13.76 21.62
N SER A 2 15.87 13.37 20.40
CA SER A 2 14.51 12.85 20.19
C SER A 2 14.42 11.42 20.71
N LEU A 3 13.25 10.99 21.18
CA LEU A 3 13.04 9.62 21.69
C LEU A 3 13.30 8.55 20.62
N PHE A 4 13.21 8.91 19.35
CA PHE A 4 13.21 7.96 18.22
C PHE A 4 14.38 8.12 17.25
N LEU A 5 15.04 9.29 17.23
CA LEU A 5 16.07 9.61 16.24
C LEU A 5 17.28 10.29 16.89
N ASN A 6 18.48 9.85 16.51
CA ASN A 6 19.73 10.59 16.74
C ASN A 6 20.16 11.24 15.43
N LYS A 7 20.79 12.42 15.54
CA LYS A 7 21.48 13.06 14.42
C LYS A 7 22.99 13.01 14.72
N GLU A 8 23.72 12.24 13.93
CA GLU A 8 25.19 12.14 14.00
C GLU A 8 25.74 12.43 12.60
N ASP A 9 26.70 13.33 12.51
CA ASP A 9 27.45 13.68 11.26
C ASP A 9 26.58 13.96 10.04
N GLY A 10 25.40 14.59 10.22
CA GLY A 10 24.47 14.93 9.13
C GLY A 10 23.47 13.82 8.76
N TYR A 11 23.58 12.64 9.35
CA TYR A 11 22.67 11.54 9.12
C TYR A 11 21.74 11.31 10.30
N PHE A 12 20.49 10.92 10.02
CA PHE A 12 19.56 10.47 11.05
C PHE A 12 19.68 8.97 11.24
N THR A 13 19.91 8.53 12.48
CA THR A 13 19.89 7.13 12.87
C THR A 13 18.75 6.88 13.85
N LEU A 14 18.15 5.68 13.79
CA LEU A 14 17.16 5.29 14.78
C LEU A 14 17.83 5.08 16.13
N THR A 15 17.28 5.72 17.18
CA THR A 15 17.61 5.34 18.55
C THR A 15 17.09 3.93 18.83
N THR A 16 17.53 3.34 19.95
CA THR A 16 16.93 2.07 20.43
C THR A 16 15.40 2.19 20.56
N GLY A 17 14.89 3.35 21.02
CA GLY A 17 13.44 3.63 21.05
C GLY A 17 12.81 3.68 19.66
N GLY A 18 13.50 4.24 18.67
CA GLY A 18 13.06 4.27 17.28
C GLY A 18 12.98 2.86 16.67
N VAL A 19 13.99 2.04 16.89
CA VAL A 19 13.99 0.62 16.44
C VAL A 19 12.84 -0.15 17.09
N ILE A 20 12.64 -0.01 18.39
CA ILE A 20 11.52 -0.64 19.11
C ILE A 20 10.17 -0.19 18.54
N ALA A 21 10.01 1.10 18.25
CA ALA A 21 8.77 1.63 17.66
C ALA A 21 8.50 1.04 16.28
N VAL A 22 9.51 0.95 15.41
CA VAL A 22 9.37 0.33 14.08
C VAL A 22 8.99 -1.15 14.20
N ILE A 23 9.68 -1.90 15.08
CA ILE A 23 9.37 -3.32 15.32
C ILE A 23 7.94 -3.45 15.87
N ALA A 24 7.53 -2.60 16.80
CA ALA A 24 6.17 -2.62 17.36
C ALA A 24 5.11 -2.38 16.27
N VAL A 25 5.30 -1.39 15.38
CA VAL A 25 4.37 -1.12 14.28
C VAL A 25 4.29 -2.31 13.32
N ILE A 26 5.44 -2.88 12.92
CA ILE A 26 5.46 -4.07 12.05
C ILE A 26 4.76 -5.24 12.75
N THR A 27 5.02 -5.45 14.04
CA THR A 27 4.40 -6.50 14.84
C THR A 27 2.89 -6.31 14.92
N ILE A 28 2.41 -5.09 15.17
CA ILE A 28 0.99 -4.76 15.20
C ILE A 28 0.34 -5.06 13.84
N LEU A 29 0.99 -4.68 12.72
CA LEU A 29 0.48 -4.98 11.38
C LEU A 29 0.41 -6.49 11.13
N VAL A 30 1.42 -7.25 11.57
CA VAL A 30 1.44 -8.72 11.46
C VAL A 30 0.34 -9.34 12.33
N ILE A 31 0.19 -8.90 13.58
CA ILE A 31 -0.87 -9.37 14.48
C ILE A 31 -2.26 -9.02 13.91
N MET A 32 -2.47 -7.79 13.46
CA MET A 32 -3.73 -7.39 12.81
C MET A 32 -4.00 -8.26 11.59
N THR A 33 -2.98 -8.54 10.78
CA THR A 33 -3.10 -9.44 9.63
C THR A 33 -3.51 -10.85 10.06
N ALA A 34 -2.93 -11.37 11.14
CA ALA A 34 -3.26 -12.68 11.69
C ALA A 34 -4.68 -12.73 12.29
N LEU A 35 -5.07 -11.69 13.05
CA LEU A 35 -6.39 -11.60 13.67
C LEU A 35 -7.52 -11.38 12.65
N LEU A 36 -7.25 -10.64 11.57
CA LEU A 36 -8.21 -10.40 10.50
C LEU A 36 -8.32 -11.57 9.51
N ARG A 37 -7.41 -12.53 9.61
CA ARG A 37 -7.45 -13.77 8.83
C ARG A 37 -8.59 -14.64 9.32
N GLU A 38 -9.67 -14.74 8.54
CA GLU A 38 -10.73 -15.73 8.81
C GLU A 38 -10.15 -17.15 8.71
N LYS A 39 -10.52 -18.02 9.68
CA LYS A 39 -10.30 -19.45 9.50
C LYS A 39 -10.98 -19.88 8.21
N PRO A 40 -10.38 -20.77 7.41
CA PRO A 40 -11.08 -21.38 6.29
C PRO A 40 -12.40 -21.95 6.82
N VAL A 41 -13.51 -21.60 6.21
CA VAL A 41 -14.77 -22.32 6.42
C VAL A 41 -14.52 -23.69 5.81
N ASP A 42 -14.46 -24.72 6.66
CA ASP A 42 -14.41 -26.11 6.24
C ASP A 42 -15.71 -26.43 5.49
N THR A 43 -15.70 -26.21 4.19
CA THR A 43 -16.77 -26.67 3.32
C THR A 43 -16.42 -28.11 2.93
N GLU A 44 -16.94 -29.07 3.69
CA GLU A 44 -16.85 -30.53 3.45
C GLU A 44 -17.43 -30.97 2.09
N ALA A 45 -17.72 -30.07 1.17
CA ALA A 45 -18.41 -30.36 -0.09
C ALA A 45 -17.50 -30.42 -1.33
N GLU A 46 -16.18 -30.24 -1.24
CA GLU A 46 -15.28 -30.33 -2.41
C GLU A 46 -14.18 -31.39 -2.32
N GLN A 47 -14.42 -32.46 -1.58
CA GLN A 47 -13.47 -33.55 -1.49
C GLN A 47 -13.83 -34.69 -2.45
N LYS A 48 -13.76 -34.45 -3.74
CA LYS A 48 -13.58 -35.49 -4.79
C LYS A 48 -13.12 -34.89 -6.11
N SER A 49 -11.86 -34.50 -6.19
CA SER A 49 -11.08 -34.68 -7.41
C SER A 49 -9.59 -34.57 -7.09
N THR A 50 -9.02 -35.71 -6.88
CA THR A 50 -7.59 -35.97 -6.83
C THR A 50 -6.95 -35.57 -8.13
N VAL A 51 -6.13 -34.54 -8.11
CA VAL A 51 -4.78 -34.48 -8.71
C VAL A 51 -4.09 -33.27 -8.09
N SER A 52 -3.01 -33.48 -7.34
CA SER A 52 -2.14 -32.45 -6.77
C SER A 52 -1.38 -31.71 -7.88
N ALA A 53 -2.07 -30.80 -8.56
CA ALA A 53 -1.41 -29.78 -9.35
C ALA A 53 -1.21 -28.57 -8.44
N LYS A 54 0.03 -28.08 -8.28
CA LYS A 54 0.32 -26.75 -7.70
C LYS A 54 -0.62 -25.78 -8.39
N LYS A 55 -1.67 -25.30 -7.69
CA LYS A 55 -2.63 -24.33 -8.25
C LYS A 55 -1.88 -23.00 -8.49
N GLY A 56 -1.34 -22.85 -9.70
CA GLY A 56 -0.90 -21.57 -10.23
C GLY A 56 -2.09 -20.62 -10.42
N PHE A 57 -1.82 -19.38 -10.77
CA PHE A 57 -2.87 -18.42 -11.13
C PHE A 57 -3.72 -18.98 -12.29
N SER A 58 -5.04 -18.88 -12.19
CA SER A 58 -5.88 -19.16 -13.35
C SER A 58 -5.67 -18.09 -14.42
N ALA A 59 -5.87 -18.44 -15.69
CA ALA A 59 -5.78 -17.48 -16.79
C ALA A 59 -6.68 -16.25 -16.54
N LYS A 60 -7.88 -16.45 -16.01
CA LYS A 60 -8.82 -15.39 -15.64
C LYS A 60 -8.21 -14.45 -14.57
N GLN A 61 -7.65 -14.99 -13.50
CA GLN A 61 -7.01 -14.19 -12.46
C GLN A 61 -5.84 -13.37 -13.02
N LEU A 62 -5.02 -13.99 -13.88
CA LEU A 62 -3.89 -13.32 -14.48
C LEU A 62 -4.32 -12.13 -15.35
N VAL A 63 -5.35 -12.30 -16.17
CA VAL A 63 -5.90 -11.22 -17.03
C VAL A 63 -6.43 -10.07 -16.18
N PHE A 64 -7.23 -10.34 -15.13
CA PHE A 64 -7.75 -9.28 -14.27
C PHE A 64 -6.66 -8.59 -13.45
N CYS A 65 -5.65 -9.32 -12.98
CA CYS A 65 -4.50 -8.72 -12.30
C CYS A 65 -3.71 -7.82 -13.25
N ALA A 66 -3.41 -8.31 -14.46
CA ALA A 66 -2.66 -7.54 -15.47
C ALA A 66 -3.42 -6.26 -15.87
N ALA A 67 -4.73 -6.37 -16.13
CA ALA A 67 -5.56 -5.20 -16.47
C ALA A 67 -5.60 -4.17 -15.31
N ALA A 68 -5.76 -4.63 -14.07
CA ALA A 68 -5.76 -3.74 -12.92
C ALA A 68 -4.39 -3.06 -12.73
N LEU A 69 -3.28 -3.79 -12.83
CA LEU A 69 -1.93 -3.21 -12.74
C LEU A 69 -1.68 -2.20 -13.87
N ALA A 70 -2.09 -2.50 -15.10
CA ALA A 70 -1.96 -1.59 -16.22
C ALA A 70 -2.76 -0.30 -16.00
N LEU A 71 -4.02 -0.40 -15.54
CA LEU A 71 -4.85 0.77 -15.22
C LEU A 71 -4.23 1.57 -14.07
N GLY A 72 -3.76 0.93 -13.00
CA GLY A 72 -3.07 1.59 -11.91
C GLY A 72 -1.83 2.33 -12.40
N PHE A 73 -1.04 1.69 -13.26
CA PHE A 73 0.17 2.28 -13.83
C PHE A 73 -0.16 3.50 -14.73
N VAL A 74 -1.12 3.39 -15.63
CA VAL A 74 -1.54 4.51 -16.48
C VAL A 74 -2.09 5.67 -15.65
N THR A 75 -2.94 5.39 -14.66
CA THR A 75 -3.53 6.44 -13.82
C THR A 75 -2.52 7.09 -12.88
N SER A 76 -1.40 6.43 -12.56
CA SER A 76 -0.32 7.01 -11.76
C SER A 76 0.45 8.12 -12.49
N TYR A 77 0.40 8.17 -13.83
CA TYR A 77 0.93 9.30 -14.60
C TYR A 77 0.04 10.56 -14.50
N ILE A 78 -1.24 10.39 -14.14
CA ILE A 78 -2.16 11.51 -13.95
C ILE A 78 -1.97 12.04 -12.52
N LYS A 79 -0.94 12.90 -12.35
CA LYS A 79 -0.61 13.54 -11.07
C LYS A 79 -1.47 14.79 -10.89
N ILE A 80 -2.49 14.71 -10.03
CA ILE A 80 -3.38 15.84 -9.69
C ILE A 80 -2.59 16.87 -8.87
N ILE A 81 -1.82 16.39 -7.89
CA ILE A 81 -0.93 17.22 -7.07
C ILE A 81 0.41 16.48 -6.94
N PRO A 82 1.46 16.97 -7.62
CA PRO A 82 2.82 16.46 -7.39
C PRO A 82 3.37 16.99 -6.06
N MET A 83 4.09 16.16 -5.32
CA MET A 83 4.76 16.56 -4.09
C MET A 83 6.25 16.86 -4.38
N PRO A 84 6.88 17.79 -3.66
CA PRO A 84 8.23 18.27 -3.98
C PRO A 84 9.34 17.22 -3.82
N TRP A 85 9.20 16.32 -2.84
CA TRP A 85 10.22 15.31 -2.50
C TRP A 85 9.77 13.90 -2.84
N GLY A 86 9.05 13.74 -3.93
CA GLY A 86 8.44 12.46 -4.31
C GLY A 86 7.06 12.26 -3.71
N GLY A 87 6.35 11.25 -4.23
CA GLY A 87 4.94 11.06 -3.96
C GLY A 87 4.07 12.00 -4.79
N SER A 88 2.80 11.68 -4.90
CA SER A 88 1.82 12.49 -5.64
C SER A 88 0.42 12.05 -5.26
N VAL A 89 -0.53 12.98 -5.35
CA VAL A 89 -1.95 12.64 -5.42
C VAL A 89 -2.26 12.27 -6.85
N THR A 90 -2.55 11.01 -7.12
CA THR A 90 -2.82 10.50 -8.47
C THR A 90 -4.30 10.18 -8.68
N LEU A 91 -4.69 9.85 -9.91
CA LEU A 91 -6.08 9.52 -10.23
C LEU A 91 -6.40 8.08 -9.81
N CYS A 92 -6.63 7.86 -8.51
CA CYS A 92 -7.06 6.58 -7.94
C CYS A 92 -6.10 5.39 -8.23
N SER A 93 -4.79 5.65 -8.41
CA SER A 93 -3.85 4.59 -8.79
C SER A 93 -3.76 3.48 -7.76
N MET A 94 -3.84 3.81 -6.46
CA MET A 94 -3.83 2.84 -5.37
C MET A 94 -5.03 1.90 -5.39
N LEU A 95 -6.19 2.35 -5.92
CA LEU A 95 -7.39 1.53 -5.99
C LEU A 95 -7.16 0.23 -6.76
N PHE A 96 -6.47 0.30 -7.88
CA PHE A 96 -6.34 -0.85 -8.77
C PHE A 96 -5.55 -2.00 -8.14
N VAL A 97 -4.51 -1.70 -7.38
CA VAL A 97 -3.77 -2.72 -6.62
C VAL A 97 -4.63 -3.29 -5.48
N THR A 98 -5.37 -2.43 -4.78
CA THR A 98 -6.26 -2.87 -3.69
C THR A 98 -7.44 -3.71 -4.20
N LEU A 99 -7.91 -3.48 -5.43
CA LEU A 99 -8.93 -4.32 -6.06
C LEU A 99 -8.44 -5.77 -6.23
N ILE A 100 -7.18 -5.98 -6.60
CA ILE A 100 -6.62 -7.32 -6.75
C ILE A 100 -6.65 -8.08 -5.41
N GLY A 101 -6.22 -7.43 -4.32
CA GLY A 101 -6.33 -7.99 -2.98
C GLY A 101 -7.78 -8.30 -2.60
N TYR A 102 -8.69 -7.37 -2.85
CA TYR A 102 -10.12 -7.54 -2.58
C TYR A 102 -10.77 -8.67 -3.37
N TRP A 103 -10.34 -8.94 -4.61
CA TRP A 103 -10.88 -10.03 -5.44
C TRP A 103 -10.30 -11.40 -5.07
N TYR A 104 -9.00 -11.47 -4.79
CA TYR A 104 -8.25 -12.74 -4.77
C TYR A 104 -7.56 -13.05 -3.45
N GLY A 105 -7.69 -12.15 -2.46
CA GLY A 105 -7.10 -12.32 -1.13
C GLY A 105 -5.68 -11.77 -1.01
N PRO A 106 -5.12 -11.79 0.22
CA PRO A 106 -3.91 -11.04 0.54
C PRO A 106 -2.66 -11.57 -0.18
N LYS A 107 -2.54 -12.86 -0.41
CA LYS A 107 -1.36 -13.42 -1.08
C LYS A 107 -1.20 -12.87 -2.49
N ILE A 108 -2.28 -12.92 -3.28
CA ILE A 108 -2.28 -12.40 -4.66
C ILE A 108 -2.16 -10.89 -4.66
N GLY A 109 -2.85 -10.21 -3.73
CA GLY A 109 -2.77 -8.76 -3.58
C GLY A 109 -1.35 -8.26 -3.27
N ILE A 110 -0.65 -8.89 -2.32
CA ILE A 110 0.73 -8.52 -1.96
C ILE A 110 1.69 -8.78 -3.13
N THR A 111 1.55 -9.92 -3.82
CA THR A 111 2.36 -10.21 -5.02
C THR A 111 2.13 -9.17 -6.12
N ALA A 112 0.87 -8.79 -6.37
CA ALA A 112 0.54 -7.76 -7.33
C ALA A 112 1.07 -6.38 -6.90
N GLY A 113 0.96 -6.03 -5.62
CA GLY A 113 1.53 -4.81 -5.07
C GLY A 113 3.05 -4.76 -5.19
N PHE A 114 3.73 -5.87 -4.96
CA PHE A 114 5.17 -6.00 -5.22
C PHE A 114 5.51 -5.71 -6.70
N ALA A 115 4.80 -6.36 -7.63
CA ALA A 115 5.01 -6.13 -9.07
C ALA A 115 4.71 -4.67 -9.45
N TYR A 116 3.66 -4.08 -8.88
CA TYR A 116 3.34 -2.67 -9.09
C TYR A 116 4.43 -1.74 -8.54
N GLY A 117 5.00 -2.05 -7.38
CA GLY A 117 6.12 -1.31 -6.81
C GLY A 117 7.34 -1.29 -7.73
N LEU A 118 7.66 -2.42 -8.38
CA LEU A 118 8.72 -2.47 -9.39
C LEU A 118 8.39 -1.57 -10.60
N LEU A 119 7.14 -1.55 -11.06
CA LEU A 119 6.73 -0.66 -12.14
C LEU A 119 6.88 0.82 -11.74
N GLN A 120 6.50 1.18 -10.52
CA GLN A 120 6.67 2.55 -10.00
C GLN A 120 8.14 2.94 -9.86
N PHE A 121 8.99 2.03 -9.41
CA PHE A 121 10.44 2.24 -9.35
C PHE A 121 11.02 2.56 -10.73
N VAL A 122 10.62 1.80 -11.74
CA VAL A 122 11.05 2.03 -13.14
C VAL A 122 10.48 3.36 -13.67
N GLN A 123 9.23 3.67 -13.34
CA GLN A 123 8.55 4.90 -13.78
C GLN A 123 9.25 6.16 -13.26
N ASP A 124 9.71 6.16 -12.02
CA ASP A 124 10.39 7.31 -11.43
C ASP A 124 11.86 7.47 -11.91
N GLY A 125 12.40 6.46 -12.61
CA GLY A 125 13.69 6.54 -13.30
C GLY A 125 14.88 6.86 -12.40
N GLY A 126 14.78 6.61 -11.10
CA GLY A 126 15.84 6.88 -10.13
C GLY A 126 15.85 8.30 -9.55
N SER A 127 14.90 9.15 -9.90
CA SER A 127 14.88 10.57 -9.48
C SER A 127 14.79 10.76 -7.95
N TYR A 128 14.27 9.76 -7.23
CA TYR A 128 14.05 9.81 -5.79
C TYR A 128 14.72 8.63 -5.05
N ILE A 129 15.84 8.14 -5.57
CA ILE A 129 16.58 7.03 -4.95
C ILE A 129 17.77 7.60 -4.19
N LEU A 130 17.72 7.49 -2.87
CA LEU A 130 18.81 7.88 -1.96
C LEU A 130 19.67 6.69 -1.54
N SER A 131 19.06 5.52 -1.42
CA SER A 131 19.75 4.28 -1.08
C SER A 131 18.93 3.04 -1.51
N PRO A 132 19.55 1.84 -1.63
CA PRO A 132 18.82 0.62 -1.94
C PRO A 132 17.73 0.27 -0.91
N LEU A 133 17.97 0.52 0.37
CA LEU A 133 17.02 0.22 1.44
C LEU A 133 15.84 1.20 1.40
N GLN A 134 16.10 2.50 1.14
CA GLN A 134 15.05 3.49 0.93
C GLN A 134 14.17 3.10 -0.26
N ALA A 135 14.78 2.75 -1.40
CA ALA A 135 14.03 2.30 -2.57
C ALA A 135 13.17 1.05 -2.28
N CYS A 136 13.69 0.12 -1.48
CA CYS A 136 12.92 -1.04 -1.05
C CYS A 136 11.70 -0.64 -0.21
N LEU A 137 11.86 0.26 0.76
CA LEU A 137 10.76 0.73 1.61
C LEU A 137 9.71 1.50 0.81
N ASP A 138 10.14 2.47 -0.01
CA ASP A 138 9.23 3.40 -0.67
C ASP A 138 8.53 2.79 -1.90
N TYR A 139 9.19 1.89 -2.63
CA TYR A 139 8.60 1.28 -3.81
C TYR A 139 8.10 -0.14 -3.53
N ILE A 140 8.94 -1.02 -2.99
CA ILE A 140 8.57 -2.43 -2.90
C ILE A 140 7.59 -2.68 -1.75
N VAL A 141 7.98 -2.35 -0.53
CA VAL A 141 7.20 -2.69 0.67
C VAL A 141 5.93 -1.84 0.77
N ALA A 142 6.02 -0.54 0.51
CA ALA A 142 4.88 0.37 0.57
C ALA A 142 3.79 0.00 -0.44
N PHE A 143 4.16 -0.36 -1.68
CA PHE A 143 3.16 -0.80 -2.66
C PHE A 143 2.67 -2.23 -2.41
N ALA A 144 3.50 -3.14 -1.93
CA ALA A 144 3.07 -4.47 -1.51
C ALA A 144 2.02 -4.41 -0.38
N ALA A 145 2.13 -3.42 0.52
CA ALA A 145 1.16 -3.20 1.59
C ALA A 145 -0.26 -2.89 1.07
N LEU A 146 -0.42 -2.35 -0.14
CA LEU A 146 -1.75 -2.17 -0.75
C LEU A 146 -2.48 -3.50 -0.94
N GLY A 147 -1.75 -4.60 -1.12
CA GLY A 147 -2.32 -5.94 -1.21
C GLY A 147 -2.96 -6.46 0.07
N LEU A 148 -2.69 -5.83 1.23
CA LEU A 148 -3.33 -6.13 2.50
C LEU A 148 -4.84 -5.85 2.50
N SER A 149 -5.35 -5.11 1.51
CA SER A 149 -6.79 -5.00 1.23
C SER A 149 -7.47 -6.36 1.15
N GLY A 150 -6.74 -7.38 0.73
CA GLY A 150 -7.19 -8.76 0.63
C GLY A 150 -7.61 -9.42 1.94
N LEU A 151 -7.25 -8.86 3.10
CA LEU A 151 -7.73 -9.31 4.41
C LEU A 151 -9.26 -9.14 4.55
N PHE A 152 -9.85 -8.32 3.69
CA PHE A 152 -11.27 -8.02 3.69
C PHE A 152 -12.03 -8.60 2.48
N TYR A 153 -11.41 -9.51 1.69
CA TYR A 153 -11.95 -9.93 0.39
C TYR A 153 -13.33 -10.59 0.47
N LYS A 154 -13.67 -11.28 1.54
CA LYS A 154 -14.98 -11.92 1.75
C LYS A 154 -15.90 -11.15 2.71
N LYS A 155 -15.50 -9.98 3.18
CA LYS A 155 -16.24 -9.24 4.21
C LYS A 155 -17.26 -8.27 3.61
N ALA A 156 -18.33 -7.99 4.37
CA ALA A 156 -19.29 -6.95 4.04
C ALA A 156 -18.58 -5.58 3.98
N ASN A 157 -18.86 -4.81 2.91
CA ASN A 157 -18.13 -3.56 2.61
C ASN A 157 -16.60 -3.74 2.53
N GLY A 158 -16.15 -4.97 2.16
CA GLY A 158 -14.74 -5.35 2.18
C GLY A 158 -13.87 -4.50 1.28
N LEU A 159 -14.38 -3.99 0.15
CA LEU A 159 -13.63 -3.09 -0.72
C LEU A 159 -13.24 -1.80 0.02
N LEU A 160 -14.19 -1.12 0.63
CA LEU A 160 -13.92 0.15 1.32
C LEU A 160 -13.02 -0.05 2.54
N LYS A 161 -13.35 -1.05 3.39
CA LYS A 161 -12.55 -1.37 4.58
C LYS A 161 -11.13 -1.78 4.21
N GLY A 162 -10.99 -2.63 3.18
CA GLY A 162 -9.71 -3.09 2.66
C GLY A 162 -8.88 -1.97 2.06
N TYR A 163 -9.52 -1.07 1.31
CA TYR A 163 -8.87 0.11 0.74
C TYR A 163 -8.30 1.01 1.82
N VAL A 164 -9.14 1.42 2.79
CA VAL A 164 -8.71 2.28 3.90
C VAL A 164 -7.55 1.64 4.68
N PHE A 165 -7.69 0.37 5.05
CA PHE A 165 -6.62 -0.34 5.75
C PHE A 165 -5.31 -0.37 4.95
N ALA A 166 -5.38 -0.65 3.66
CA ALA A 166 -4.21 -0.79 2.79
C ALA A 166 -3.48 0.54 2.58
N ILE A 167 -4.20 1.66 2.40
CA ILE A 167 -3.55 2.97 2.25
C ILE A 167 -2.91 3.44 3.57
N PHE A 168 -3.51 3.13 4.72
CA PHE A 168 -2.85 3.39 6.01
C PHE A 168 -1.59 2.55 6.17
N ALA A 169 -1.62 1.26 5.84
CA ALA A 169 -0.44 0.39 5.88
C ALA A 169 0.68 0.91 4.96
N ARG A 170 0.34 1.36 3.75
CA ARG A 170 1.29 2.01 2.84
C ARG A 170 1.93 3.24 3.48
N GLY A 171 1.12 4.12 4.09
CA GLY A 171 1.58 5.33 4.76
C GLY A 171 2.58 5.06 5.88
N VAL A 172 2.43 3.95 6.61
CA VAL A 172 3.40 3.54 7.64
C VAL A 172 4.80 3.33 7.04
N PHE A 173 4.92 2.59 5.94
CA PHE A 173 6.22 2.31 5.32
C PHE A 173 6.86 3.57 4.74
N HIS A 174 6.09 4.43 4.07
CA HIS A 174 6.58 5.73 3.62
C HIS A 174 6.99 6.64 4.79
N THR A 175 6.28 6.60 5.92
CA THR A 175 6.65 7.36 7.11
C THR A 175 7.97 6.86 7.70
N ILE A 176 8.17 5.54 7.75
CA ILE A 176 9.46 4.95 8.18
C ILE A 176 10.59 5.40 7.25
N GLY A 177 10.38 5.32 5.93
CA GLY A 177 11.32 5.85 4.93
C GLY A 177 11.58 7.34 5.12
N GLY A 178 10.51 8.11 5.39
CA GLY A 178 10.57 9.53 5.69
C GLY A 178 11.48 9.87 6.87
N TYR A 179 11.38 9.13 7.97
CA TYR A 179 12.26 9.34 9.14
C TYR A 179 13.71 8.96 8.87
N LEU A 180 13.94 7.90 8.09
CA LEU A 180 15.29 7.39 7.89
C LEU A 180 16.08 8.16 6.83
N TYR A 181 15.39 8.71 5.81
CA TYR A 181 16.07 9.19 4.61
C TYR A 181 15.66 10.60 4.16
N TRP A 182 14.49 11.11 4.58
CA TRP A 182 13.93 12.33 4.03
C TRP A 182 13.85 13.50 5.03
N MET A 183 14.37 13.35 6.25
CA MET A 183 14.35 14.42 7.27
C MET A 183 15.19 15.63 6.86
N ASP A 184 16.29 15.43 6.13
CA ASP A 184 17.14 16.51 5.65
C ASP A 184 16.48 17.38 4.56
N TYR A 185 15.39 16.90 3.98
CA TYR A 185 14.58 17.61 2.99
C TYR A 185 13.39 18.37 3.62
N MET A 186 13.31 18.40 4.93
CA MET A 186 12.32 19.19 5.64
C MET A 186 12.57 20.68 5.36
N PRO A 187 11.54 21.46 4.96
CA PRO A 187 11.71 22.88 4.69
C PRO A 187 12.26 23.64 5.91
N GLU A 188 13.19 24.58 5.69
CA GLU A 188 13.82 25.37 6.77
C GLU A 188 12.80 26.16 7.61
N ASN A 189 11.71 26.59 6.96
CA ASN A 189 10.62 27.32 7.62
C ASN A 189 9.64 26.40 8.39
N PHE A 190 9.83 25.07 8.35
CA PHE A 190 8.99 24.17 9.12
C PHE A 190 9.35 24.25 10.62
N PRO A 191 8.38 24.37 11.53
CA PRO A 191 8.66 24.53 12.95
C PRO A 191 9.48 23.36 13.52
N SER A 192 10.67 23.65 14.08
CA SER A 192 11.56 22.62 14.64
C SER A 192 10.92 21.80 15.76
N SER A 193 10.00 22.43 16.52
CA SER A 193 9.21 21.74 17.56
C SER A 193 8.28 20.65 16.99
N LEU A 194 7.92 20.73 15.71
CA LEU A 194 7.04 19.79 15.00
C LEU A 194 7.82 18.87 14.03
N ALA A 195 9.14 18.95 14.00
CA ALA A 195 9.98 18.16 13.09
C ALA A 195 9.66 16.65 13.15
N ALA A 196 9.39 16.12 14.34
CA ALA A 196 9.02 14.71 14.52
C ALA A 196 7.69 14.32 13.84
N ILE A 197 6.82 15.28 13.52
CA ILE A 197 5.53 15.01 12.86
C ILE A 197 5.68 15.14 11.32
N TYR A 198 6.73 15.80 10.85
CA TYR A 198 6.88 16.09 9.41
C TYR A 198 6.77 14.87 8.50
N PRO A 199 7.48 13.74 8.70
CA PRO A 199 7.36 12.58 7.82
C PRO A 199 5.96 11.96 7.81
N ILE A 200 5.26 11.99 8.95
CA ILE A 200 3.86 11.54 9.04
C ILE A 200 2.98 12.46 8.22
N ALA A 201 3.04 13.77 8.50
CA ALA A 201 2.20 14.76 7.84
C ALA A 201 2.42 14.77 6.33
N TYR A 202 3.69 14.75 5.89
CA TYR A 202 4.04 14.74 4.48
C TYR A 202 3.48 13.52 3.74
N ASN A 203 3.75 12.32 4.24
CA ASN A 203 3.36 11.09 3.55
C ASN A 203 1.85 10.86 3.59
N TYR A 204 1.21 11.10 4.73
CA TYR A 204 -0.23 10.94 4.82
C TYR A 204 -1.01 12.05 4.09
N ALA A 205 -0.42 13.24 3.86
CA ALA A 205 -1.10 14.29 3.12
C ALA A 205 -1.52 13.83 1.72
N TYR A 206 -0.59 13.34 0.90
CA TYR A 206 -0.91 12.90 -0.45
C TYR A 206 -1.64 11.54 -0.50
N ILE A 207 -1.30 10.62 0.40
CA ILE A 207 -1.95 9.30 0.46
C ILE A 207 -3.43 9.44 0.84
N LEU A 208 -3.74 10.22 1.88
CA LEU A 208 -5.12 10.43 2.31
C LEU A 208 -5.91 11.33 1.35
N ALA A 209 -5.26 12.30 0.71
CA ALA A 209 -5.91 13.10 -0.33
C ALA A 209 -6.37 12.22 -1.50
N GLU A 210 -5.49 11.37 -2.07
CA GLU A 210 -5.89 10.40 -3.08
C GLU A 210 -6.92 9.41 -2.53
N GLY A 211 -6.73 8.97 -1.29
CA GLY A 211 -7.67 8.08 -0.60
C GLY A 211 -9.07 8.65 -0.52
N LEU A 212 -9.20 9.92 -0.15
CA LEU A 212 -10.48 10.62 -0.06
C LEU A 212 -11.15 10.75 -1.44
N ILE A 213 -10.40 11.19 -2.45
CA ILE A 213 -10.90 11.26 -3.84
C ILE A 213 -11.44 9.89 -4.27
N THR A 214 -10.67 8.83 -4.03
CA THR A 214 -11.06 7.47 -4.39
C THR A 214 -12.33 7.02 -3.66
N ILE A 215 -12.43 7.30 -2.35
CA ILE A 215 -13.61 6.96 -1.54
C ILE A 215 -14.86 7.68 -2.05
N VAL A 216 -14.74 8.96 -2.39
CA VAL A 216 -15.82 9.74 -2.98
C VAL A 216 -16.28 9.10 -4.29
N ILE A 217 -15.35 8.78 -5.19
CA ILE A 217 -15.65 8.13 -6.48
C ILE A 217 -16.34 6.77 -6.26
N LEU A 218 -15.79 5.93 -5.37
CA LEU A 218 -16.37 4.62 -5.03
C LEU A 218 -17.77 4.72 -4.39
N SER A 219 -18.09 5.87 -3.80
CA SER A 219 -19.40 6.10 -3.17
C SER A 219 -20.50 6.41 -4.17
N LEU A 220 -20.15 6.80 -5.40
CA LEU A 220 -21.11 7.11 -6.45
C LEU A 220 -21.91 5.86 -6.87
N PRO A 221 -23.25 5.94 -6.98
CA PRO A 221 -24.07 4.78 -7.33
C PRO A 221 -23.68 4.07 -8.63
N PRO A 222 -23.35 4.76 -9.74
CA PRO A 222 -22.93 4.10 -10.97
C PRO A 222 -21.60 3.36 -10.80
N VAL A 223 -20.66 3.91 -10.00
CA VAL A 223 -19.36 3.28 -9.73
C VAL A 223 -19.52 2.04 -8.85
N LYS A 224 -20.37 2.11 -7.81
CA LYS A 224 -20.72 0.92 -6.99
C LYS A 224 -21.28 -0.20 -7.87
N GLY A 225 -22.19 0.12 -8.77
CA GLY A 225 -22.76 -0.85 -9.71
C GLY A 225 -21.71 -1.44 -10.67
N ALA A 226 -20.81 -0.61 -11.17
CA ALA A 226 -19.71 -1.06 -12.03
C ALA A 226 -18.75 -1.99 -11.27
N MET A 227 -18.33 -1.61 -10.05
CA MET A 227 -17.45 -2.43 -9.21
C MET A 227 -18.08 -3.79 -8.86
N ALA A 228 -19.38 -3.83 -8.59
CA ALA A 228 -20.10 -5.07 -8.34
C ALA A 228 -20.10 -5.99 -9.58
N ARG A 229 -20.30 -5.44 -10.78
CA ARG A 229 -20.23 -6.19 -12.04
C ARG A 229 -18.82 -6.71 -12.31
N VAL A 230 -17.80 -5.85 -12.20
CA VAL A 230 -16.41 -6.25 -12.37
C VAL A 230 -16.02 -7.36 -11.40
N LYS A 231 -16.44 -7.27 -10.12
CA LYS A 231 -16.20 -8.33 -9.15
C LYS A 231 -16.81 -9.66 -9.60
N LYS A 232 -18.06 -9.68 -10.08
CA LYS A 232 -18.69 -10.92 -10.59
C LYS A 232 -17.94 -11.51 -11.79
N MET A 233 -17.32 -10.67 -12.61
CA MET A 233 -16.51 -11.14 -13.73
C MET A 233 -15.14 -11.63 -13.27
N ALA A 234 -14.55 -11.02 -12.25
CA ALA A 234 -13.21 -11.36 -11.75
C ALA A 234 -13.21 -12.64 -10.91
N VAL A 235 -14.18 -12.83 -10.04
CA VAL A 235 -14.32 -13.97 -9.11
C VAL A 235 -15.42 -14.90 -9.57
#